data_549743046bcf485830ae996a7f201f6a
#
_entry.id   549743046bcf485830ae996a7f201f6a
#
_cell.length_a   1.000
_cell.length_b   1.000
_cell.length_c   1.000
_cell.angle_alpha   90.00
_cell.angle_beta   90.00
_cell.angle_gamma   90.00
#
_symmetry.space_group_name_H-M   'P 1'
#
loop_
_entity.id
_entity.type
_entity.pdbx_description
1 polymer ?
#
loop_
_entity_poly.entity_id
_entity_poly.type
_entity_poly.pdbx_seq_one_letter_code
_entity_poly.pdbx_strand_id
1 'polypeptide(L)'
;MESLKYSVEVVGNLDNILYLFPQGIIRPPYFRPIEFQSGLSYIAQKAVKKYGKVNLVPIAVDYLFLRDNRPEVWVEFGDVIELADDKINRKEYAEYLAETLENLCDNQLKNISHAKFSGYETLFQQKLKWYRAFEQHLKKIKETAKKNINK
;
A
#
# COMPACT_ATOMS: atom_id res chain seq x y z
N MET A 1 -6.92 -26.50 1.93
CA MET A 1 -7.77 -26.30 0.72
C MET A 1 -9.12 -25.63 1.00
N GLU A 2 -9.68 -25.72 2.19
CA GLU A 2 -10.96 -25.07 2.54
C GLU A 2 -10.90 -23.54 2.51
N SER A 3 -9.82 -22.93 3.01
CA SER A 3 -9.63 -21.47 2.99
C SER A 3 -9.67 -20.87 1.59
N LEU A 4 -9.07 -21.53 0.60
CA LEU A 4 -9.11 -21.06 -0.79
C LEU A 4 -10.51 -21.12 -1.41
N LYS A 5 -11.29 -22.17 -1.06
CA LYS A 5 -12.69 -22.27 -1.50
C LYS A 5 -13.54 -21.16 -0.86
N TYR A 6 -13.36 -20.93 0.44
CA TYR A 6 -14.02 -19.85 1.14
C TYR A 6 -13.68 -18.48 0.53
N SER A 7 -12.41 -18.23 0.19
CA SER A 7 -11.99 -17.01 -0.48
C SER A 7 -12.71 -16.79 -1.82
N VAL A 8 -12.93 -17.85 -2.60
CA VAL A 8 -13.70 -17.78 -3.85
C VAL A 8 -15.18 -17.39 -3.59
N GLU A 9 -15.78 -17.91 -2.50
CA GLU A 9 -17.17 -17.53 -2.15
C GLU A 9 -17.25 -16.06 -1.70
N VAL A 10 -16.27 -15.59 -0.94
CA VAL A 10 -16.21 -14.20 -0.46
C VAL A 10 -16.22 -13.21 -1.62
N VAL A 11 -15.38 -13.43 -2.64
CA VAL A 11 -15.27 -12.52 -3.79
C VAL A 11 -16.49 -12.61 -4.74
N GLY A 12 -17.34 -13.61 -4.59
CA GLY A 12 -18.58 -13.73 -5.35
C GLY A 12 -19.69 -12.80 -4.88
N ASN A 13 -19.57 -12.22 -3.70
CA ASN A 13 -20.49 -11.20 -3.20
C ASN A 13 -19.89 -9.81 -3.49
N LEU A 14 -20.62 -8.99 -4.26
CA LEU A 14 -20.17 -7.65 -4.70
C LEU A 14 -19.95 -6.66 -3.55
N ASP A 15 -20.54 -6.92 -2.38
CA ASP A 15 -20.36 -6.09 -1.19
C ASP A 15 -19.10 -6.44 -0.40
N ASN A 16 -18.39 -7.52 -0.78
CA ASN A 16 -17.22 -8.00 -0.08
C ASN A 16 -15.93 -7.62 -0.81
N ILE A 17 -14.90 -7.36 -0.01
CA ILE A 17 -13.52 -7.19 -0.47
C ILE A 17 -12.66 -8.24 0.22
N LEU A 18 -11.83 -8.94 -0.56
CA LEU A 18 -10.84 -9.89 -0.05
C LEU A 18 -9.44 -9.27 -0.14
N TYR A 19 -8.81 -9.05 1.01
CA TYR A 19 -7.41 -8.62 1.08
C TYR A 19 -6.51 -9.86 1.13
N LEU A 20 -5.49 -9.86 0.28
CA LEU A 20 -4.51 -10.94 0.20
C LEU A 20 -3.09 -10.41 0.24
N PHE A 21 -2.21 -11.17 0.89
CA PHE A 21 -0.76 -11.00 0.85
C PHE A 21 -0.16 -12.17 0.05
N PRO A 22 -0.08 -12.02 -1.29
CA PRO A 22 0.13 -13.17 -2.18
C PRO A 22 1.55 -13.75 -2.15
N GLN A 23 2.50 -13.09 -1.49
CA GLN A 23 3.86 -13.61 -1.32
C GLN A 23 3.89 -14.87 -0.43
N GLY A 24 2.97 -15.00 0.54
CA GLY A 24 2.87 -16.16 1.44
C GLY A 24 4.01 -16.29 2.46
N ILE A 25 5.02 -15.44 2.41
CA ILE A 25 6.17 -15.37 3.31
C ILE A 25 6.52 -13.90 3.60
N ILE A 26 7.10 -13.67 4.77
CA ILE A 26 7.61 -12.36 5.14
C ILE A 26 8.98 -12.17 4.48
N ARG A 27 9.15 -11.08 3.74
CA ARG A 27 10.40 -10.65 3.13
C ARG A 27 10.81 -9.28 3.68
N PRO A 28 12.10 -8.94 3.65
CA PRO A 28 12.54 -7.58 3.94
C PRO A 28 11.84 -6.55 3.00
N PRO A 29 11.58 -5.32 3.47
CA PRO A 29 11.14 -4.24 2.60
C PRO A 29 12.09 -4.11 1.39
N TYR A 30 11.52 -3.82 0.23
CA TYR A 30 12.30 -3.65 -1.01
C TYR A 30 13.02 -4.90 -1.53
N PHE A 31 12.70 -6.09 -1.01
CA PHE A 31 13.18 -7.35 -1.59
C PHE A 31 12.62 -7.51 -3.02
N ARG A 32 13.52 -7.81 -3.97
CA ARG A 32 13.17 -8.00 -5.38
C ARG A 32 13.82 -9.27 -5.93
N PRO A 33 13.19 -9.93 -6.91
CA PRO A 33 11.84 -9.66 -7.44
C PRO A 33 10.74 -10.03 -6.44
N ILE A 34 9.54 -9.42 -6.59
CA ILE A 34 8.35 -9.84 -5.86
C ILE A 34 7.86 -11.15 -6.47
N GLU A 35 7.67 -12.17 -5.62
CA GLU A 35 7.20 -13.48 -6.05
C GLU A 35 5.85 -13.79 -5.39
N PHE A 36 4.89 -14.24 -6.18
CA PHE A 36 3.57 -14.63 -5.69
C PHE A 36 3.42 -16.15 -5.62
N GLN A 37 2.78 -16.60 -4.56
CA GLN A 37 2.30 -17.96 -4.48
C GLN A 37 1.07 -18.16 -5.37
N SER A 38 0.85 -19.38 -5.83
CA SER A 38 -0.25 -19.72 -6.76
C SER A 38 -1.66 -19.55 -6.20
N GLY A 39 -1.79 -19.20 -4.92
CA GLY A 39 -3.09 -19.02 -4.25
C GLY A 39 -3.93 -17.91 -4.86
N LEU A 40 -3.34 -16.76 -5.16
CA LEU A 40 -4.06 -15.62 -5.76
C LEU A 40 -4.61 -15.98 -7.14
N SER A 41 -3.78 -16.50 -8.03
CA SER A 41 -4.20 -16.90 -9.39
C SER A 41 -5.20 -18.07 -9.38
N TYR A 42 -5.11 -18.96 -8.39
CA TYR A 42 -6.13 -19.99 -8.18
C TYR A 42 -7.50 -19.39 -7.80
N ILE A 43 -7.53 -18.48 -6.81
CA ILE A 43 -8.78 -17.81 -6.39
C ILE A 43 -9.38 -17.04 -7.56
N ALA A 44 -8.58 -16.23 -8.27
CA ALA A 44 -9.02 -15.44 -9.40
C ALA A 44 -9.62 -16.32 -10.50
N GLN A 45 -8.92 -17.38 -10.94
CA GLN A 45 -9.42 -18.31 -11.96
C GLN A 45 -10.72 -18.99 -11.54
N LYS A 46 -10.83 -19.43 -10.28
CA LYS A 46 -12.06 -20.08 -9.79
C LYS A 46 -13.21 -19.10 -9.65
N ALA A 47 -12.94 -17.85 -9.26
CA ALA A 47 -13.95 -16.81 -9.19
C ALA A 47 -14.49 -16.49 -10.59
N VAL A 48 -13.63 -16.30 -11.59
CA VAL A 48 -14.05 -16.08 -12.97
C VAL A 48 -14.89 -17.23 -13.48
N LYS A 49 -14.47 -18.48 -13.28
CA LYS A 49 -15.24 -19.66 -13.70
C LYS A 49 -16.64 -19.72 -13.08
N LYS A 50 -16.79 -19.22 -11.84
CA LYS A 50 -18.06 -19.29 -11.11
C LYS A 50 -18.94 -18.06 -11.32
N TYR A 51 -18.35 -16.88 -11.43
CA TYR A 51 -19.06 -15.59 -11.40
C TYR A 51 -18.87 -14.76 -12.69
N GLY A 52 -18.08 -15.24 -13.64
CA GLY A 52 -17.86 -14.62 -14.95
C GLY A 52 -16.69 -13.65 -14.98
N LYS A 53 -16.48 -12.87 -13.91
CA LYS A 53 -15.35 -11.94 -13.83
C LYS A 53 -14.92 -11.66 -12.39
N VAL A 54 -13.70 -11.16 -12.22
CA VAL A 54 -13.17 -10.66 -10.95
C VAL A 54 -12.28 -9.45 -11.20
N ASN A 55 -12.36 -8.47 -10.31
CA ASN A 55 -11.48 -7.30 -10.32
C ASN A 55 -10.41 -7.45 -9.25
N LEU A 56 -9.16 -7.18 -9.63
CA LEU A 56 -8.00 -7.15 -8.73
C LEU A 56 -7.46 -5.72 -8.70
N VAL A 57 -7.10 -5.26 -7.51
CA VAL A 57 -6.48 -3.95 -7.31
C VAL A 57 -5.17 -4.16 -6.57
N PRO A 58 -4.02 -3.91 -7.19
CA PRO A 58 -2.74 -3.94 -6.47
C PRO A 58 -2.67 -2.74 -5.51
N ILE A 59 -2.14 -2.97 -4.31
CA ILE A 59 -2.01 -1.95 -3.27
C ILE A 59 -0.57 -1.97 -2.76
N ALA A 60 0.14 -0.85 -2.92
CA ALA A 60 1.43 -0.64 -2.29
C ALA A 60 1.24 0.05 -0.93
N VAL A 61 1.89 -0.49 0.11
CA VAL A 61 1.86 0.06 1.46
C VAL A 61 3.27 0.18 1.99
N ASP A 62 3.67 1.38 2.37
CA ASP A 62 4.97 1.66 2.93
C ASP A 62 4.88 2.38 4.27
N TYR A 63 5.82 2.09 5.17
CA TYR A 63 5.91 2.68 6.51
C TYR A 63 7.25 3.42 6.64
N LEU A 64 7.17 4.74 6.72
CA LEU A 64 8.35 5.61 6.66
C LEU A 64 8.35 6.64 7.78
N PHE A 65 9.52 7.19 8.09
CA PHE A 65 9.73 8.32 8.99
C PHE A 65 10.33 9.46 8.16
N LEU A 66 9.48 10.28 7.52
CA LEU A 66 9.95 11.30 6.58
C LEU A 66 9.99 12.71 7.18
N ARG A 67 8.94 13.12 7.86
CA ARG A 67 8.74 14.52 8.26
C ARG A 67 8.97 14.78 9.74
N ASP A 68 8.77 13.77 10.56
CA ASP A 68 9.00 13.83 12.00
C ASP A 68 9.33 12.43 12.58
N ASN A 69 9.38 12.32 13.91
CA ASN A 69 9.68 11.07 14.60
C ASN A 69 8.49 10.09 14.69
N ARG A 70 7.45 10.30 13.92
CA ARG A 70 6.29 9.41 13.83
C ARG A 70 6.30 8.65 12.53
N PRO A 71 5.87 7.39 12.55
CA PRO A 71 5.70 6.63 11.33
C PRO A 71 4.56 7.23 10.48
N GLU A 72 4.82 7.33 9.20
CA GLU A 72 3.83 7.66 8.19
C GLU A 72 3.51 6.39 7.40
N VAL A 73 2.23 6.18 7.11
CA VAL A 73 1.77 5.08 6.25
C VAL A 73 1.43 5.67 4.90
N TRP A 74 2.08 5.17 3.88
CA TRP A 74 1.86 5.56 2.50
C TRP A 74 1.13 4.43 1.80
N VAL A 75 -0.05 4.72 1.25
CA VAL A 75 -0.89 3.74 0.54
C VAL A 75 -1.12 4.24 -0.88
N GLU A 76 -0.78 3.41 -1.85
CA GLU A 76 -1.04 3.70 -3.26
C GLU A 76 -1.83 2.55 -3.88
N PHE A 77 -2.92 2.89 -4.56
CA PHE A 77 -3.75 1.95 -5.30
C PHE A 77 -3.35 1.99 -6.77
N GLY A 78 -3.06 0.83 -7.33
CA GLY A 78 -2.85 0.71 -8.76
C GLY A 78 -4.16 0.62 -9.54
N ASP A 79 -4.03 0.50 -10.85
CA ASP A 79 -5.18 0.36 -11.75
C ASP A 79 -5.94 -0.95 -11.50
N VAL A 80 -7.24 -0.92 -11.74
CA VAL A 80 -8.08 -2.11 -11.66
C VAL A 80 -7.75 -3.07 -12.79
N ILE A 81 -7.42 -4.31 -12.44
CA ILE A 81 -7.16 -5.39 -13.38
C ILE A 81 -8.41 -6.27 -13.42
N GLU A 82 -9.18 -6.18 -14.49
CA GLU A 82 -10.33 -7.07 -14.71
C GLU A 82 -9.84 -8.39 -15.33
N LEU A 83 -10.22 -9.51 -14.73
CA LEU A 83 -10.05 -10.84 -15.27
C LEU A 83 -11.42 -11.43 -15.61
N ALA A 84 -11.65 -11.77 -16.90
CA ALA A 84 -12.88 -12.36 -17.40
C ALA A 84 -12.68 -13.70 -18.13
N ASP A 85 -11.43 -14.14 -18.30
CA ASP A 85 -11.08 -15.44 -18.90
C ASP A 85 -10.58 -16.41 -17.84
N ASP A 86 -11.17 -17.59 -17.73
CA ASP A 86 -10.76 -18.64 -16.80
C ASP A 86 -9.66 -19.57 -17.36
N LYS A 87 -9.29 -19.41 -18.64
CA LYS A 87 -8.24 -20.21 -19.31
C LYS A 87 -6.84 -19.66 -19.13
N ILE A 88 -6.61 -18.95 -18.03
CA ILE A 88 -5.28 -18.39 -17.72
C ILE A 88 -4.30 -19.48 -17.30
N ASN A 89 -3.04 -19.30 -17.73
CA ASN A 89 -1.92 -19.99 -17.10
C ASN A 89 -1.64 -19.35 -15.73
N ARG A 90 -1.90 -20.07 -14.65
CA ARG A 90 -1.78 -19.54 -13.28
C ARG A 90 -0.40 -19.02 -12.92
N LYS A 91 0.66 -19.65 -13.47
CA LYS A 91 2.03 -19.26 -13.19
C LYS A 91 2.34 -17.93 -13.87
N GLU A 92 2.09 -17.83 -15.15
CA GLU A 92 2.31 -16.61 -15.94
C GLU A 92 1.46 -15.45 -15.40
N TYR A 93 0.23 -15.74 -14.99
CA TYR A 93 -0.64 -14.71 -14.40
C TYR A 93 -0.17 -14.25 -13.02
N ALA A 94 0.36 -15.15 -12.19
CA ALA A 94 0.97 -14.78 -10.92
C ALA A 94 2.23 -13.92 -11.12
N GLU A 95 3.05 -14.25 -12.11
CA GLU A 95 4.24 -13.46 -12.50
C GLU A 95 3.83 -12.06 -12.97
N TYR A 96 2.82 -11.96 -13.85
CA TYR A 96 2.28 -10.67 -14.31
C TYR A 96 1.76 -9.80 -13.16
N LEU A 97 0.99 -10.38 -12.24
CA LEU A 97 0.48 -9.63 -11.08
C LEU A 97 1.60 -9.22 -10.11
N ALA A 98 2.62 -10.05 -9.96
CA ALA A 98 3.78 -9.74 -9.12
C ALA A 98 4.60 -8.58 -9.72
N GLU A 99 4.85 -8.59 -11.01
CA GLU A 99 5.51 -7.51 -11.75
C GLU A 99 4.70 -6.21 -11.66
N THR A 100 3.38 -6.29 -11.80
CA THR A 100 2.48 -5.13 -11.68
C THR A 100 2.57 -4.50 -10.29
N LEU A 101 2.57 -5.32 -9.23
CA LEU A 101 2.73 -4.82 -7.86
C LEU A 101 4.15 -4.26 -7.63
N GLU A 102 5.18 -4.90 -8.16
CA GLU A 102 6.56 -4.44 -8.06
C GLU A 102 6.72 -3.05 -8.67
N ASN A 103 6.20 -2.85 -9.87
CA ASN A 103 6.21 -1.55 -10.56
C ASN A 103 5.47 -0.47 -9.75
N LEU A 104 4.32 -0.80 -9.14
CA LEU A 104 3.58 0.12 -8.27
C LEU A 104 4.41 0.52 -7.04
N CYS A 105 5.00 -0.46 -6.34
CA CYS A 105 5.85 -0.21 -5.18
C CYS A 105 7.07 0.64 -5.52
N ASP A 106 7.74 0.36 -6.64
CA ASP A 106 8.93 1.10 -7.07
C ASP A 106 8.59 2.53 -7.50
N ASN A 107 7.43 2.75 -8.14
CA ASN A 107 6.93 4.07 -8.46
C ASN A 107 6.56 4.87 -7.21
N GLN A 108 5.90 4.25 -6.23
CA GLN A 108 5.61 4.86 -4.93
C GLN A 108 6.90 5.31 -4.24
N LEU A 109 7.88 4.41 -4.11
CA LEU A 109 9.16 4.72 -3.50
C LEU A 109 9.90 5.86 -4.23
N LYS A 110 9.88 5.85 -5.57
CA LYS A 110 10.45 6.92 -6.39
C LYS A 110 9.77 8.26 -6.14
N ASN A 111 8.43 8.30 -6.08
CA ASN A 111 7.68 9.51 -5.81
C ASN A 111 8.01 10.06 -4.42
N ILE A 112 8.05 9.20 -3.42
CA ILE A 112 8.39 9.58 -2.04
C ILE A 112 9.84 10.09 -1.95
N SER A 113 10.80 9.40 -2.54
CA SER A 113 12.22 9.77 -2.51
C SER A 113 12.54 11.10 -3.21
N HIS A 114 11.72 11.47 -4.20
CA HIS A 114 11.83 12.76 -4.90
C HIS A 114 10.87 13.84 -4.35
N ALA A 115 10.26 13.62 -3.20
CA ALA A 115 9.30 14.52 -2.57
C ALA A 115 8.12 14.93 -3.50
N LYS A 116 7.69 14.03 -4.37
CA LYS A 116 6.57 14.25 -5.29
C LYS A 116 5.25 13.82 -4.63
N PHE A 117 4.69 14.70 -3.81
CA PHE A 117 3.49 14.39 -3.00
C PHE A 117 2.18 14.92 -3.60
N SER A 118 2.22 15.57 -4.75
CA SER A 118 1.03 16.20 -5.35
C SER A 118 -0.12 15.25 -5.70
N GLY A 119 0.16 13.95 -5.83
CA GLY A 119 -0.84 12.91 -6.07
C GLY A 119 -1.37 12.25 -4.80
N TYR A 120 -0.87 12.63 -3.61
CA TYR A 120 -1.25 11.99 -2.35
C TYR A 120 -2.13 12.91 -1.52
N GLU A 121 -3.14 12.35 -0.89
CA GLU A 121 -4.03 13.02 0.05
C GLU A 121 -3.72 12.55 1.49
N THR A 122 -3.68 13.48 2.44
CA THR A 122 -3.52 13.14 3.85
C THR A 122 -4.88 12.82 4.48
N LEU A 123 -5.17 11.54 4.66
CA LEU A 123 -6.43 11.07 5.25
C LEU A 123 -6.49 11.28 6.75
N PHE A 124 -5.37 11.12 7.44
CA PHE A 124 -5.30 11.22 8.90
C PHE A 124 -3.98 11.82 9.35
N GLN A 125 -4.04 12.83 10.22
CA GLN A 125 -2.87 13.43 10.87
C GLN A 125 -3.14 13.66 12.35
N GLN A 126 -2.47 12.90 13.22
CA GLN A 126 -2.54 13.11 14.66
C GLN A 126 -1.53 14.18 15.10
N LYS A 127 -2.03 15.30 15.63
CA LYS A 127 -1.18 16.31 16.29
C LYS A 127 -0.96 15.93 17.75
N LEU A 128 0.27 15.58 18.12
CA LEU A 128 0.62 15.28 19.50
C LEU A 128 0.60 16.55 20.37
N LYS A 129 -0.01 16.48 21.57
CA LYS A 129 -0.12 17.62 22.49
C LYS A 129 1.25 18.19 22.90
N TRP A 130 2.27 17.31 23.10
CA TRP A 130 3.62 17.73 23.49
C TRP A 130 4.37 18.48 22.37
N TYR A 131 4.12 18.17 21.12
CA TYR A 131 4.72 18.89 19.99
C TYR A 131 4.30 20.36 19.97
N ARG A 132 3.02 20.65 20.26
CA ARG A 132 2.54 22.03 20.39
C ARG A 132 3.22 22.78 21.54
N ALA A 133 3.41 22.12 22.70
CA ALA A 133 4.13 22.69 23.83
C ALA A 133 5.58 22.98 23.47
N PHE A 134 6.24 22.08 22.74
CA PHE A 134 7.61 22.26 22.30
C PHE A 134 7.75 23.39 21.27
N GLU A 135 6.85 23.49 20.29
CA GLU A 135 6.81 24.62 19.34
C GLU A 135 6.63 25.96 20.02
N GLN A 136 5.72 26.02 21.00
CA GLN A 136 5.51 27.24 21.80
C GLN A 136 6.76 27.61 22.59
N HIS A 137 7.45 26.64 23.15
CA HIS A 137 8.71 26.85 23.87
C HIS A 137 9.80 27.37 22.94
N LEU A 138 9.97 26.80 21.77
CA LEU A 138 10.91 27.27 20.74
C LEU A 138 10.61 28.70 20.28
N LYS A 139 9.33 29.04 20.09
CA LYS A 139 8.93 30.43 19.76
C LYS A 139 9.36 31.42 20.82
N LYS A 140 9.10 31.10 22.11
CA LYS A 140 9.53 31.93 23.25
C LYS A 140 11.04 32.15 23.27
N ILE A 141 11.83 31.09 23.07
CA ILE A 141 13.29 31.19 23.00
C ILE A 141 13.74 32.12 21.87
N LYS A 142 13.17 31.99 20.68
CA LYS A 142 13.48 32.83 19.53
C LYS A 142 13.13 34.32 19.76
N GLU A 143 12.00 34.58 20.40
CA GLU A 143 11.58 35.95 20.75
C GLU A 143 12.49 36.60 21.80
N THR A 144 12.90 35.83 22.80
CA THR A 144 13.85 36.28 23.83
C THR A 144 15.22 36.58 23.23
N ALA A 145 15.71 35.70 22.35
CA ALA A 145 16.99 35.90 21.64
C ALA A 145 16.96 37.17 20.78
N LYS A 146 15.86 37.43 20.04
CA LYS A 146 15.72 38.66 19.26
C LYS A 146 15.69 39.92 20.13
N LYS A 147 15.07 39.90 21.29
CA LYS A 147 15.06 41.05 22.23
C LYS A 147 16.44 41.37 22.80
N ASN A 148 17.28 40.36 22.96
CA ASN A 148 18.63 40.54 23.52
C ASN A 148 19.65 41.01 22.46
N ILE A 149 19.41 40.83 21.16
CA ILE A 149 20.26 41.30 20.05
C ILE A 149 19.98 42.78 19.73
N ASN A 150 18.77 43.25 20.08
CA ASN A 150 18.34 44.65 19.78
C ASN A 150 18.51 45.59 20.98
N LYS A 151 19.23 45.18 22.01
CA LYS A 151 19.73 45.99 23.14
C LYS A 151 21.25 46.19 23.03
#